data_dc5d51d9533ac3d7694eb9126073ad91
#
_entry.id   dc5d51d9533ac3d7694eb9126073ad91
#
_cell.length_a   1.000
_cell.length_b   1.000
_cell.length_c   1.000
_cell.angle_alpha   90.00
_cell.angle_beta   90.00
_cell.angle_gamma   90.00
#
_symmetry.space_group_name_H-M   'P 1'
#
loop_
_entity.id
_entity.type
_entity.pdbx_description
1 polymer ?
#
loop_
_entity_poly.entity_id
_entity_poly.type
_entity_poly.pdbx_seq_one_letter_code
_entity_poly.pdbx_strand_id
1 'polypeptide(L)'
;FKKLAETGQVEFLSETYAHSLASLKSPSEFKRQVERHKQKIKSLFNVESKTFRNTELIYSDAIGKQVFDMGYRTMLTEGARHVLGWKSPDFLYVNSNNPKLKVLLKNFRLSDDIAFRFSDRSWDEWPLTAEKFVKKIKNLPPEDEVVNLFMDYETFGEHQWKETGIFDFLYALPEKVLQEKDLQFRTPAEVAKELQPVSAIHVPHPISWADEERDLTAWLGNELQDEAFDKLYALEDKVQQCNDKKIEDDWHYLQSSDHFYYMCTKWFSDGAVHHYFNPYKSPYEAFINYMNVISDFILRVEEKFNASEITSQPKHKKEQPQESGRRVAQPDTFQDLKKVPKKVLKEVLKGLSPATLAMALANTDNEIYERLVSTMGKRTVKAMKDNKPINLTATDRKNARQIILDSVFDYYDMHSV
;
A
#
# COMPACT_ATOMS: atom_id res chain seq x y z
N PHE A 1 -2.23 -19.78 -20.59
CA PHE A 1 -1.80 -20.05 -19.21
C PHE A 1 -2.27 -21.41 -18.68
N LYS A 2 -3.54 -21.87 -18.91
CA LYS A 2 -4.00 -23.20 -18.43
C LYS A 2 -3.09 -24.33 -18.93
N LYS A 3 -2.79 -24.37 -20.25
CA LYS A 3 -1.90 -25.37 -20.83
C LYS A 3 -0.48 -25.32 -20.21
N LEU A 4 0.01 -24.13 -19.88
CA LEU A 4 1.31 -23.99 -19.20
C LEU A 4 1.25 -24.53 -17.76
N ALA A 5 0.16 -24.23 -17.03
CA ALA A 5 -0.06 -24.79 -15.69
C ALA A 5 -0.06 -26.33 -15.69
N GLU A 6 -0.68 -26.95 -16.69
CA GLU A 6 -0.78 -28.40 -16.84
C GLU A 6 0.59 -29.07 -17.10
N THR A 7 1.57 -28.34 -17.63
CA THR A 7 2.92 -28.88 -17.86
C THR A 7 3.72 -29.09 -16.56
N GLY A 8 3.38 -28.40 -15.48
CA GLY A 8 4.17 -28.35 -14.25
C GLY A 8 5.52 -27.62 -14.41
N GLN A 9 5.77 -26.97 -15.54
CA GLN A 9 7.03 -26.26 -15.84
C GLN A 9 7.01 -24.79 -15.45
N VAL A 10 5.86 -24.27 -14.98
CA VAL A 10 5.70 -22.86 -14.56
C VAL A 10 5.21 -22.79 -13.15
N GLU A 11 5.65 -21.77 -12.42
CA GLU A 11 5.14 -21.40 -11.12
C GLU A 11 4.35 -20.10 -11.21
N PHE A 12 3.12 -20.10 -10.70
CA PHE A 12 2.33 -18.89 -10.54
C PHE A 12 2.65 -18.24 -9.21
N LEU A 13 3.05 -16.98 -9.24
CA LEU A 13 3.38 -16.21 -8.05
C LEU A 13 2.10 -15.71 -7.40
N SER A 14 2.13 -15.49 -6.09
CA SER A 14 1.11 -14.71 -5.38
C SER A 14 1.56 -13.27 -5.25
N GLU A 15 0.58 -12.35 -5.32
CA GLU A 15 0.77 -10.93 -5.07
C GLU A 15 -0.51 -10.31 -4.46
N THR A 16 -0.59 -8.97 -4.37
CA THR A 16 -1.83 -8.27 -4.02
C THR A 16 -2.83 -8.34 -5.16
N TYR A 17 -4.10 -8.60 -4.87
CA TYR A 17 -5.14 -8.77 -5.89
C TYR A 17 -5.36 -7.54 -6.77
N ALA A 18 -5.24 -6.36 -6.19
CA ALA A 18 -5.49 -5.09 -6.86
C ALA A 18 -4.19 -4.39 -7.32
N HIS A 19 -3.06 -5.08 -7.34
CA HIS A 19 -1.74 -4.47 -7.59
C HIS A 19 -1.53 -3.23 -6.73
N SER A 20 -1.76 -3.38 -5.42
CA SER A 20 -1.86 -2.28 -4.47
C SER A 20 -0.64 -2.14 -3.57
N LEU A 21 -0.52 -0.96 -2.96
CA LEU A 21 0.49 -0.67 -1.94
C LEU A 21 0.04 -1.04 -0.51
N ALA A 22 -0.96 -1.92 -0.37
CA ALA A 22 -1.54 -2.30 0.93
C ALA A 22 -0.51 -2.79 1.95
N SER A 23 0.57 -3.43 1.49
CA SER A 23 1.68 -3.89 2.34
C SER A 23 2.37 -2.78 3.14
N LEU A 24 2.22 -1.52 2.71
CA LEU A 24 2.82 -0.33 3.35
C LEU A 24 1.89 0.34 4.36
N LYS A 25 0.57 0.06 4.32
CA LYS A 25 -0.40 0.81 5.11
C LYS A 25 -1.29 -0.07 5.99
N SER A 26 -1.82 -1.15 5.44
CA SER A 26 -2.80 -2.00 6.13
C SER A 26 -2.44 -3.48 6.06
N PRO A 27 -1.94 -4.07 7.15
CA PRO A 27 -1.67 -5.51 7.22
C PRO A 27 -2.93 -6.37 7.01
N SER A 28 -4.11 -5.89 7.42
CA SER A 28 -5.39 -6.58 7.24
C SER A 28 -5.80 -6.62 5.78
N GLU A 29 -5.76 -5.49 5.09
CA GLU A 29 -6.06 -5.40 3.67
C GLU A 29 -5.03 -6.15 2.82
N PHE A 30 -3.76 -6.01 3.14
CA PHE A 30 -2.69 -6.76 2.49
C PHE A 30 -2.98 -8.27 2.52
N LYS A 31 -3.31 -8.80 3.69
CA LYS A 31 -3.66 -10.23 3.85
C LYS A 31 -4.92 -10.61 3.04
N ARG A 32 -5.97 -9.77 3.06
CA ARG A 32 -7.20 -10.03 2.29
C ARG A 32 -6.94 -10.12 0.78
N GLN A 33 -6.17 -9.18 0.25
CA GLN A 33 -5.85 -9.17 -1.17
C GLN A 33 -4.97 -10.36 -1.58
N VAL A 34 -3.99 -10.72 -0.78
CA VAL A 34 -3.14 -11.89 -1.04
C VAL A 34 -3.98 -13.17 -1.05
N GLU A 35 -4.88 -13.35 -0.10
CA GLU A 35 -5.75 -14.51 -0.06
C GLU A 35 -6.73 -14.52 -1.26
N ARG A 36 -7.30 -13.38 -1.63
CA ARG A 36 -8.16 -13.24 -2.82
C ARG A 36 -7.41 -13.60 -4.10
N HIS A 37 -6.17 -13.13 -4.26
CA HIS A 37 -5.32 -13.47 -5.39
C HIS A 37 -5.02 -14.97 -5.44
N LYS A 38 -4.61 -15.57 -4.32
CA LYS A 38 -4.37 -17.01 -4.20
C LYS A 38 -5.58 -17.84 -4.61
N GLN A 39 -6.77 -17.47 -4.15
CA GLN A 39 -8.02 -18.12 -4.53
C GLN A 39 -8.32 -17.97 -6.03
N LYS A 40 -8.03 -16.80 -6.62
CA LYS A 40 -8.19 -16.56 -8.05
C LYS A 40 -7.27 -17.46 -8.88
N ILE A 41 -5.98 -17.54 -8.54
CA ILE A 41 -5.02 -18.43 -9.19
C ILE A 41 -5.49 -19.89 -9.10
N LYS A 42 -5.89 -20.34 -7.91
CA LYS A 42 -6.41 -21.71 -7.70
C LYS A 42 -7.65 -21.98 -8.54
N SER A 43 -8.59 -21.03 -8.61
CA SER A 43 -9.82 -21.19 -9.40
C SER A 43 -9.58 -21.24 -10.92
N LEU A 44 -8.57 -20.51 -11.42
CA LEU A 44 -8.28 -20.43 -12.85
C LEU A 44 -7.38 -21.57 -13.34
N PHE A 45 -6.41 -21.98 -12.54
CA PHE A 45 -5.32 -22.87 -12.96
C PHE A 45 -5.23 -24.15 -12.14
N ASN A 46 -6.00 -24.28 -11.05
CA ASN A 46 -5.95 -25.40 -10.11
C ASN A 46 -4.54 -25.63 -9.51
N VAL A 47 -3.78 -24.57 -9.35
CA VAL A 47 -2.44 -24.59 -8.72
C VAL A 47 -2.42 -23.77 -7.43
N GLU A 48 -1.47 -24.07 -6.55
CA GLU A 48 -1.19 -23.28 -5.36
C GLU A 48 0.13 -22.54 -5.51
N SER A 49 0.07 -21.21 -5.38
CA SER A 49 1.28 -20.38 -5.39
C SER A 49 2.10 -20.62 -4.13
N LYS A 50 3.41 -20.83 -4.29
CA LYS A 50 4.35 -21.10 -3.21
C LYS A 50 5.27 -19.91 -2.94
N THR A 51 5.47 -19.08 -3.95
CA THR A 51 6.34 -17.91 -3.93
C THR A 51 5.51 -16.64 -3.99
N PHE A 52 5.95 -15.63 -3.27
CA PHE A 52 5.33 -14.32 -3.22
C PHE A 52 6.18 -13.27 -3.93
N ARG A 53 5.55 -12.47 -4.78
CA ARG A 53 6.13 -11.26 -5.37
C ARG A 53 5.22 -10.09 -5.00
N ASN A 54 5.71 -9.15 -4.20
CA ASN A 54 4.90 -7.99 -3.86
C ASN A 54 4.80 -7.02 -5.05
N THR A 55 3.74 -6.24 -5.07
CA THR A 55 3.56 -5.10 -5.98
C THR A 55 4.85 -4.31 -6.05
N GLU A 56 5.31 -4.00 -7.28
CA GLU A 56 6.51 -3.20 -7.56
C GLU A 56 7.82 -3.75 -6.94
N LEU A 57 7.87 -5.07 -6.68
CA LEU A 57 8.94 -5.72 -5.93
C LEU A 57 9.20 -5.09 -4.54
N ILE A 58 8.22 -4.38 -3.99
CA ILE A 58 8.35 -3.72 -2.69
C ILE A 58 8.64 -4.74 -1.60
N TYR A 59 9.72 -4.51 -0.88
CA TYR A 59 10.20 -5.40 0.17
C TYR A 59 10.81 -4.61 1.33
N SER A 60 10.59 -5.09 2.52
CA SER A 60 11.35 -4.82 3.74
C SER A 60 11.36 -6.05 4.63
N ASP A 61 12.21 -6.05 5.64
CA ASP A 61 12.24 -7.14 6.62
C ASP A 61 10.89 -7.37 7.29
N ALA A 62 10.15 -6.29 7.56
CA ALA A 62 8.82 -6.34 8.16
C ALA A 62 7.78 -6.93 7.19
N ILE A 63 7.79 -6.53 5.92
CA ILE A 63 6.92 -7.09 4.88
C ILE A 63 7.23 -8.57 4.68
N GLY A 64 8.51 -8.94 4.59
CA GLY A 64 8.92 -10.34 4.50
C GLY A 64 8.38 -11.18 5.65
N LYS A 65 8.42 -10.66 6.88
CA LYS A 65 7.83 -11.34 8.04
C LYS A 65 6.31 -11.54 7.88
N GLN A 66 5.57 -10.53 7.42
CA GLN A 66 4.13 -10.65 7.17
C GLN A 66 3.84 -11.72 6.10
N VAL A 67 4.62 -11.74 5.01
CA VAL A 67 4.51 -12.74 3.93
C VAL A 67 4.76 -14.16 4.48
N PHE A 68 5.77 -14.32 5.33
CA PHE A 68 6.01 -15.61 6.00
C PHE A 68 4.83 -16.03 6.88
N ASP A 69 4.26 -15.11 7.65
CA ASP A 69 3.11 -15.37 8.53
C ASP A 69 1.84 -15.76 7.74
N MET A 70 1.73 -15.31 6.47
CA MET A 70 0.69 -15.75 5.52
C MET A 70 0.96 -17.15 4.91
N GLY A 71 2.07 -17.80 5.23
CA GLY A 71 2.38 -19.17 4.84
C GLY A 71 3.39 -19.33 3.71
N TYR A 72 3.88 -18.26 3.11
CA TYR A 72 4.90 -18.33 2.07
C TYR A 72 6.28 -18.63 2.64
N ARG A 73 7.13 -19.24 1.82
CA ARG A 73 8.50 -19.62 2.20
C ARG A 73 9.55 -19.01 1.29
N THR A 74 9.12 -18.42 0.18
CA THR A 74 9.97 -17.77 -0.81
C THR A 74 9.34 -16.44 -1.23
N MET A 75 10.18 -15.40 -1.33
CA MET A 75 9.78 -14.07 -1.78
C MET A 75 10.79 -13.52 -2.76
N LEU A 76 10.30 -12.77 -3.75
CA LEU A 76 11.11 -12.08 -4.75
C LEU A 76 11.23 -10.60 -4.37
N THR A 77 12.41 -10.00 -4.61
CA THR A 77 12.62 -8.55 -4.44
C THR A 77 13.72 -8.03 -5.36
N GLU A 78 13.95 -6.73 -5.32
CA GLU A 78 15.02 -6.06 -6.08
C GLU A 78 16.40 -6.34 -5.48
N GLY A 79 17.41 -6.47 -6.33
CA GLY A 79 18.82 -6.53 -5.97
C GLY A 79 19.45 -5.15 -5.80
N ALA A 80 18.87 -4.30 -4.96
CA ALA A 80 19.29 -2.93 -4.77
C ALA A 80 20.74 -2.82 -4.26
N ARG A 81 21.58 -2.04 -4.95
CA ARG A 81 23.03 -1.94 -4.64
C ARG A 81 23.29 -1.43 -3.23
N HIS A 82 22.54 -0.48 -2.74
CA HIS A 82 22.71 0.10 -1.40
C HIS A 82 22.39 -0.90 -0.28
N VAL A 83 21.57 -1.93 -0.58
CA VAL A 83 21.26 -3.04 0.32
C VAL A 83 22.30 -4.15 0.21
N LEU A 84 22.67 -4.51 -1.02
CA LEU A 84 23.65 -5.57 -1.28
C LEU A 84 25.08 -5.19 -0.85
N GLY A 85 25.45 -3.91 -1.03
CA GLY A 85 26.83 -3.47 -0.85
C GLY A 85 27.77 -4.21 -1.82
N TRP A 86 28.65 -5.06 -1.29
CA TRP A 86 29.57 -5.88 -2.07
C TRP A 86 29.03 -7.25 -2.48
N LYS A 87 27.85 -7.64 -1.97
CA LYS A 87 27.23 -8.94 -2.25
C LYS A 87 26.67 -8.99 -3.68
N SER A 88 26.66 -10.21 -4.26
CA SER A 88 26.00 -10.47 -5.54
C SER A 88 24.50 -10.73 -5.34
N PRO A 89 23.61 -10.30 -6.25
CA PRO A 89 22.20 -10.72 -6.26
C PRO A 89 22.01 -12.19 -6.64
N ASP A 90 23.04 -12.83 -7.16
CA ASP A 90 23.00 -14.13 -7.82
C ASP A 90 23.20 -15.31 -6.85
N PHE A 91 22.72 -15.12 -5.61
CA PHE A 91 22.64 -16.12 -4.54
C PHE A 91 21.26 -16.16 -3.90
N LEU A 92 20.98 -17.26 -3.21
CA LEU A 92 19.81 -17.35 -2.35
C LEU A 92 20.11 -16.72 -0.99
N TYR A 93 19.18 -15.86 -0.52
CA TYR A 93 19.25 -15.16 0.77
C TYR A 93 18.10 -15.58 1.69
N VAL A 94 18.13 -15.08 2.93
CA VAL A 94 17.00 -15.16 3.87
C VAL A 94 16.64 -13.78 4.42
N ASN A 95 15.41 -13.62 4.84
CA ASN A 95 14.95 -12.44 5.55
C ASN A 95 15.63 -12.33 6.93
N SER A 96 16.11 -11.13 7.29
CA SER A 96 16.85 -10.94 8.55
C SER A 96 15.99 -11.14 9.80
N ASN A 97 14.69 -10.81 9.73
CA ASN A 97 13.75 -10.98 10.85
C ASN A 97 13.20 -12.42 10.94
N ASN A 98 13.25 -13.18 9.84
CA ASN A 98 12.80 -14.57 9.81
C ASN A 98 13.62 -15.42 8.81
N PRO A 99 14.68 -16.12 9.27
CA PRO A 99 15.55 -16.90 8.40
C PRO A 99 14.88 -18.08 7.68
N LYS A 100 13.62 -18.38 8.00
CA LYS A 100 12.84 -19.41 7.30
C LYS A 100 12.20 -18.90 6.00
N LEU A 101 12.11 -17.58 5.79
CA LEU A 101 11.72 -16.98 4.53
C LEU A 101 12.96 -16.83 3.65
N LYS A 102 12.98 -17.50 2.52
CA LYS A 102 14.00 -17.40 1.50
C LYS A 102 13.70 -16.24 0.56
N VAL A 103 14.74 -15.52 0.14
CA VAL A 103 14.61 -14.30 -0.68
C VAL A 103 15.49 -14.41 -1.91
N LEU A 104 14.90 -14.24 -3.07
CA LEU A 104 15.56 -14.19 -4.37
C LEU A 104 15.59 -12.73 -4.86
N LEU A 105 16.77 -12.30 -5.31
CA LEU A 105 17.05 -10.92 -5.67
C LEU A 105 17.16 -10.76 -7.18
N LYS A 106 16.52 -9.72 -7.74
CA LYS A 106 16.62 -9.40 -9.16
C LYS A 106 18.07 -9.09 -9.53
N ASN A 107 18.59 -9.79 -10.53
CA ASN A 107 19.76 -9.32 -11.25
C ASN A 107 19.29 -8.19 -12.20
N PHE A 108 19.31 -6.94 -11.70
CA PHE A 108 18.77 -5.81 -12.45
C PHE A 108 19.56 -5.53 -13.73
N ARG A 109 20.90 -5.78 -13.74
CA ARG A 109 21.72 -5.51 -14.92
C ARG A 109 21.29 -6.36 -16.11
N LEU A 110 21.17 -7.67 -15.91
CA LEU A 110 20.75 -8.59 -16.95
C LEU A 110 19.27 -8.47 -17.28
N SER A 111 18.43 -8.18 -16.29
CA SER A 111 17.01 -7.91 -16.53
C SER A 111 16.80 -6.66 -17.39
N ASP A 112 17.52 -5.57 -17.09
CA ASP A 112 17.43 -4.30 -17.79
C ASP A 112 18.07 -4.35 -19.20
N ASP A 113 19.01 -5.26 -19.43
CA ASP A 113 19.52 -5.55 -20.79
C ASP A 113 18.40 -5.99 -21.72
N ILE A 114 17.45 -6.77 -21.22
CA ILE A 114 16.29 -7.23 -21.97
C ILE A 114 15.18 -6.17 -21.95
N ALA A 115 14.84 -5.65 -20.76
CA ALA A 115 13.67 -4.80 -20.60
C ALA A 115 13.84 -3.40 -21.22
N PHE A 116 15.01 -2.80 -21.11
CA PHE A 116 15.23 -1.39 -21.48
C PHE A 116 16.28 -1.20 -22.57
N ARG A 117 17.41 -1.91 -22.52
CA ARG A 117 18.51 -1.70 -23.47
C ARG A 117 18.37 -2.45 -24.78
N PHE A 118 17.46 -3.41 -24.89
CA PHE A 118 17.34 -4.32 -26.04
C PHE A 118 17.21 -3.60 -27.39
N SER A 119 16.43 -2.54 -27.45
CA SER A 119 16.22 -1.74 -28.68
C SER A 119 17.11 -0.52 -28.81
N ASP A 120 17.94 -0.23 -27.80
CA ASP A 120 18.84 0.92 -27.83
C ASP A 120 20.04 0.66 -28.74
N ARG A 121 19.99 1.25 -29.95
CA ARG A 121 21.06 1.13 -30.95
C ARG A 121 22.36 1.84 -30.58
N SER A 122 22.33 2.71 -29.60
CA SER A 122 23.52 3.39 -29.08
C SER A 122 24.25 2.57 -28.00
N TRP A 123 23.62 1.51 -27.51
CA TRP A 123 24.22 0.62 -26.53
C TRP A 123 25.36 -0.20 -27.16
N ASP A 124 26.52 -0.23 -26.53
CA ASP A 124 27.74 -0.89 -27.05
C ASP A 124 27.57 -2.37 -27.36
N GLU A 125 26.62 -3.05 -26.69
CA GLU A 125 26.34 -4.45 -26.90
C GLU A 125 25.17 -4.70 -27.89
N TRP A 126 24.61 -3.66 -28.45
CA TRP A 126 23.55 -3.82 -29.45
C TRP A 126 24.09 -4.47 -30.75
N PRO A 127 23.33 -5.35 -31.43
CA PRO A 127 22.08 -5.98 -31.00
C PRO A 127 22.33 -7.09 -29.97
N LEU A 128 21.43 -7.22 -28.97
CA LEU A 128 21.47 -8.30 -28.00
C LEU A 128 20.87 -9.56 -28.64
N THR A 129 21.69 -10.58 -28.87
CA THR A 129 21.23 -11.90 -29.33
C THR A 129 21.18 -12.90 -28.17
N ALA A 130 20.45 -14.00 -28.33
CA ALA A 130 20.38 -15.05 -27.32
C ALA A 130 21.78 -15.63 -26.99
N GLU A 131 22.66 -15.79 -27.99
CA GLU A 131 24.04 -16.24 -27.77
C GLU A 131 24.85 -15.25 -26.94
N LYS A 132 24.73 -13.94 -27.25
CA LYS A 132 25.41 -12.90 -26.48
C LYS A 132 24.92 -12.90 -25.03
N PHE A 133 23.60 -13.01 -24.84
CA PHE A 133 23.02 -13.02 -23.50
C PHE A 133 23.44 -14.23 -22.68
N VAL A 134 23.44 -15.42 -23.25
CA VAL A 134 23.96 -16.64 -22.59
C VAL A 134 25.45 -16.49 -22.26
N LYS A 135 26.24 -15.92 -23.17
CA LYS A 135 27.65 -15.62 -22.89
C LYS A 135 27.81 -14.64 -21.72
N LYS A 136 26.93 -13.65 -21.58
CA LYS A 136 26.95 -12.73 -20.42
C LYS A 136 26.69 -13.50 -19.13
N ILE A 137 25.72 -14.40 -19.11
CA ILE A 137 25.44 -15.26 -17.93
C ILE A 137 26.67 -16.11 -17.60
N LYS A 138 27.30 -16.72 -18.59
CA LYS A 138 28.50 -17.55 -18.37
C LYS A 138 29.75 -16.77 -17.94
N ASN A 139 29.77 -15.47 -18.16
CA ASN A 139 30.86 -14.60 -17.70
C ASN A 139 30.63 -14.03 -16.28
N LEU A 140 29.53 -14.40 -15.62
CA LEU A 140 29.36 -14.09 -14.19
C LEU A 140 30.40 -14.85 -13.36
N PRO A 141 30.66 -14.41 -12.13
CA PRO A 141 31.54 -15.14 -11.21
C PRO A 141 31.15 -16.63 -11.11
N PRO A 142 32.09 -17.55 -11.16
CA PRO A 142 31.78 -18.99 -11.16
C PRO A 142 31.14 -19.47 -9.85
N GLU A 143 31.22 -18.69 -8.79
CA GLU A 143 30.56 -18.91 -7.51
C GLU A 143 29.09 -18.53 -7.49
N ASP A 144 28.60 -17.73 -8.43
CA ASP A 144 27.18 -17.36 -8.52
C ASP A 144 26.32 -18.60 -8.82
N GLU A 145 25.24 -18.78 -8.06
CA GLU A 145 24.44 -20.01 -8.06
C GLU A 145 23.12 -19.87 -8.84
N VAL A 146 22.59 -18.65 -8.94
CA VAL A 146 21.29 -18.38 -9.56
C VAL A 146 21.24 -17.01 -10.20
N VAL A 147 20.67 -16.91 -11.39
CA VAL A 147 20.39 -15.64 -12.05
C VAL A 147 18.89 -15.39 -12.08
N ASN A 148 18.44 -14.36 -11.38
CA ASN A 148 17.03 -13.99 -11.32
C ASN A 148 16.73 -12.86 -12.30
N LEU A 149 16.01 -13.17 -13.38
CA LEU A 149 15.58 -12.22 -14.38
C LEU A 149 14.11 -11.85 -14.12
N PHE A 150 13.88 -10.67 -13.55
CA PHE A 150 12.53 -10.17 -13.24
C PHE A 150 12.21 -8.99 -14.13
N MET A 151 11.09 -9.05 -14.84
CA MET A 151 10.58 -8.00 -15.71
C MET A 151 9.09 -8.18 -15.92
N ASP A 152 8.43 -7.14 -16.41
CA ASP A 152 7.02 -7.19 -16.76
C ASP A 152 6.77 -7.98 -18.04
N TYR A 153 5.58 -8.55 -18.18
CA TYR A 153 5.16 -9.22 -19.42
C TYR A 153 5.11 -8.24 -20.59
N GLU A 154 4.79 -6.98 -20.35
CA GLU A 154 4.74 -5.88 -21.31
C GLU A 154 6.10 -5.63 -21.98
N THR A 155 7.18 -6.07 -21.37
CA THR A 155 8.51 -6.07 -22.00
C THR A 155 8.43 -6.70 -23.40
N PHE A 156 7.64 -7.78 -23.56
CA PHE A 156 7.53 -8.53 -24.79
C PHE A 156 6.29 -8.11 -25.59
N GLY A 157 6.39 -7.04 -26.35
CA GLY A 157 5.37 -6.58 -27.29
C GLY A 157 4.89 -5.14 -27.07
N GLU A 158 5.13 -4.55 -25.92
CA GLU A 158 4.81 -3.16 -25.63
C GLU A 158 6.07 -2.30 -25.42
N HIS A 159 6.93 -2.63 -24.45
CA HIS A 159 8.20 -1.91 -24.27
C HIS A 159 9.19 -2.23 -25.38
N GLN A 160 9.30 -3.49 -25.73
CA GLN A 160 10.09 -3.99 -26.85
C GLN A 160 9.14 -4.53 -27.92
N TRP A 161 8.94 -3.77 -28.98
CA TRP A 161 8.02 -4.10 -30.05
C TRP A 161 8.57 -5.24 -30.91
N LYS A 162 7.70 -5.88 -31.67
CA LYS A 162 8.06 -6.99 -32.57
C LYS A 162 9.24 -6.63 -33.47
N GLU A 163 9.27 -5.41 -34.00
CA GLU A 163 10.27 -4.89 -34.92
C GLU A 163 11.67 -4.78 -34.31
N THR A 164 11.78 -4.81 -32.97
CA THR A 164 13.08 -4.84 -32.29
C THR A 164 13.75 -6.22 -32.37
N GLY A 165 13.01 -7.28 -32.74
CA GLY A 165 13.48 -8.67 -32.72
C GLY A 165 13.34 -9.36 -31.36
N ILE A 166 12.63 -8.77 -30.41
CA ILE A 166 12.49 -9.29 -29.02
C ILE A 166 11.87 -10.68 -28.99
N PHE A 167 10.91 -10.97 -29.88
CA PHE A 167 10.28 -12.29 -29.94
C PHE A 167 11.21 -13.37 -30.51
N ASP A 168 12.07 -13.01 -31.48
CA ASP A 168 13.09 -13.93 -32.01
C ASP A 168 14.12 -14.24 -30.92
N PHE A 169 14.52 -13.23 -30.15
CA PHE A 169 15.37 -13.41 -28.96
C PHE A 169 14.70 -14.34 -27.94
N LEU A 170 13.44 -14.08 -27.56
CA LEU A 170 12.70 -14.88 -26.57
C LEU A 170 12.52 -16.33 -27.03
N TYR A 171 12.31 -16.54 -28.35
CA TYR A 171 12.19 -17.88 -28.92
C TYR A 171 13.52 -18.63 -28.88
N ALA A 172 14.63 -17.96 -29.19
CA ALA A 172 15.95 -18.59 -29.25
C ALA A 172 16.58 -18.81 -27.88
N LEU A 173 16.28 -17.96 -26.88
CA LEU A 173 16.94 -17.98 -25.56
C LEU A 173 16.84 -19.32 -24.84
N PRO A 174 15.68 -19.98 -24.73
CA PRO A 174 15.58 -21.26 -24.03
C PRO A 174 16.46 -22.34 -24.66
N GLU A 175 16.49 -22.41 -25.99
CA GLU A 175 17.33 -23.37 -26.72
C GLU A 175 18.81 -23.14 -26.42
N LYS A 176 19.26 -21.86 -26.46
CA LYS A 176 20.66 -21.52 -26.20
C LYS A 176 21.08 -21.79 -24.77
N VAL A 177 20.20 -21.54 -23.80
CA VAL A 177 20.45 -21.89 -22.39
C VAL A 177 20.59 -23.40 -22.22
N LEU A 178 19.68 -24.18 -22.82
CA LEU A 178 19.67 -25.65 -22.68
C LEU A 178 20.83 -26.35 -23.43
N GLN A 179 21.50 -25.67 -24.37
CA GLN A 179 22.73 -26.18 -25.02
C GLN A 179 23.93 -26.14 -24.05
N GLU A 180 23.89 -25.30 -23.03
CA GLU A 180 24.94 -25.20 -22.03
C GLU A 180 24.72 -26.26 -20.91
N LYS A 181 25.75 -27.03 -20.60
CA LYS A 181 25.64 -28.12 -19.61
C LYS A 181 25.52 -27.66 -18.17
N ASP A 182 25.97 -26.45 -17.90
CA ASP A 182 26.02 -25.79 -16.60
C ASP A 182 24.88 -24.84 -16.32
N LEU A 183 23.95 -24.66 -17.29
CA LEU A 183 22.78 -23.81 -17.14
C LEU A 183 21.49 -24.62 -17.21
N GLN A 184 20.51 -24.21 -16.42
CA GLN A 184 19.17 -24.79 -16.41
C GLN A 184 18.13 -23.77 -15.93
N PHE A 185 16.90 -23.94 -16.37
CA PHE A 185 15.77 -23.18 -15.82
C PHE A 185 15.28 -23.84 -14.54
N ARG A 186 14.90 -22.99 -13.57
CA ARG A 186 14.26 -23.39 -12.31
C ARG A 186 13.17 -22.42 -11.93
N THR A 187 12.12 -22.94 -11.32
CA THR A 187 11.13 -22.09 -10.65
C THR A 187 11.69 -21.56 -9.32
N PRO A 188 11.20 -20.42 -8.82
CA PRO A 188 11.61 -19.88 -7.52
C PRO A 188 11.46 -20.88 -6.36
N ALA A 189 10.40 -21.69 -6.38
CA ALA A 189 10.20 -22.73 -5.37
C ALA A 189 11.23 -23.87 -5.46
N GLU A 190 11.67 -24.24 -6.67
CA GLU A 190 12.75 -25.23 -6.87
C GLU A 190 14.08 -24.68 -6.39
N VAL A 191 14.44 -23.45 -6.80
CA VAL A 191 15.66 -22.78 -6.31
C VAL A 191 15.67 -22.74 -4.78
N ALA A 192 14.58 -22.30 -4.20
CA ALA A 192 14.45 -22.24 -2.74
C ALA A 192 14.58 -23.61 -2.05
N LYS A 193 14.26 -24.70 -2.73
CA LYS A 193 14.40 -26.06 -2.21
C LYS A 193 15.82 -26.62 -2.39
N GLU A 194 16.46 -26.33 -3.51
CA GLU A 194 17.71 -26.92 -3.94
C GLU A 194 18.94 -26.19 -3.36
N LEU A 195 18.89 -24.86 -3.31
CA LEU A 195 20.00 -24.05 -2.82
C LEU A 195 19.96 -23.79 -1.31
N GLN A 196 21.13 -23.56 -0.75
CA GLN A 196 21.30 -23.13 0.64
C GLN A 196 21.48 -21.60 0.68
N PRO A 197 20.80 -20.87 1.56
CA PRO A 197 21.01 -19.44 1.69
C PRO A 197 22.43 -19.10 2.14
N VAL A 198 23.07 -18.15 1.46
CA VAL A 198 24.45 -17.74 1.80
C VAL A 198 24.50 -16.80 3.00
N SER A 199 23.48 -15.95 3.18
CA SER A 199 23.38 -15.06 4.35
C SER A 199 21.98 -14.47 4.48
N ALA A 200 21.75 -13.73 5.57
CA ALA A 200 20.58 -12.84 5.67
C ALA A 200 20.80 -11.56 4.86
N ILE A 201 19.71 -11.05 4.28
CA ILE A 201 19.68 -9.70 3.74
C ILE A 201 18.90 -8.81 4.70
N HIS A 202 19.46 -7.64 5.03
CA HIS A 202 18.87 -6.71 5.97
C HIS A 202 18.31 -5.48 5.23
N VAL A 203 16.99 -5.34 5.25
CA VAL A 203 16.24 -4.28 4.56
C VAL A 203 15.29 -3.63 5.56
N PRO A 204 15.78 -2.71 6.41
CA PRO A 204 14.97 -2.09 7.47
C PRO A 204 13.90 -1.13 6.93
N HIS A 205 14.15 -0.53 5.78
CA HIS A 205 13.22 0.39 5.10
C HIS A 205 12.80 -0.20 3.76
N PRO A 206 11.55 -0.01 3.33
CA PRO A 206 11.07 -0.56 2.08
C PRO A 206 11.89 -0.11 0.88
N ILE A 207 12.24 -1.06 0.03
CA ILE A 207 12.82 -0.86 -1.30
C ILE A 207 11.82 -1.27 -2.38
N SER A 208 12.06 -0.84 -3.60
CA SER A 208 11.31 -1.25 -4.80
C SER A 208 12.25 -1.44 -5.99
N TRP A 209 11.73 -1.74 -7.16
CA TRP A 209 12.50 -1.78 -8.39
C TRP A 209 12.48 -0.48 -9.21
N ALA A 210 11.74 0.52 -8.74
CA ALA A 210 11.59 1.77 -9.47
C ALA A 210 12.80 2.69 -9.31
N ASP A 211 13.11 3.39 -10.39
CA ASP A 211 14.12 4.42 -10.53
C ASP A 211 15.55 3.95 -10.11
N GLU A 212 16.50 4.86 -10.05
CA GLU A 212 17.85 4.54 -9.58
C GLU A 212 17.94 4.41 -8.06
N GLU A 213 17.09 5.12 -7.34
CA GLU A 213 17.06 5.12 -5.87
C GLU A 213 16.59 3.80 -5.28
N ARG A 214 15.79 3.04 -6.01
CA ARG A 214 15.20 1.77 -5.53
C ARG A 214 14.47 1.93 -4.20
N ASP A 215 13.73 3.03 -4.05
CA ASP A 215 12.93 3.36 -2.87
C ASP A 215 11.42 3.44 -3.21
N LEU A 216 10.63 4.15 -2.41
CA LEU A 216 9.18 4.30 -2.60
C LEU A 216 8.78 5.61 -3.25
N THR A 217 9.72 6.48 -3.57
CA THR A 217 9.41 7.86 -3.99
C THR A 217 8.69 7.97 -5.35
N ALA A 218 8.65 6.90 -6.12
CA ALA A 218 7.80 6.82 -7.31
C ALA A 218 6.29 6.84 -6.97
N TRP A 219 5.88 6.36 -5.79
CA TRP A 219 4.49 6.26 -5.36
C TRP A 219 4.15 7.09 -4.11
N LEU A 220 5.12 7.36 -3.24
CA LEU A 220 4.98 8.05 -1.95
C LEU A 220 6.16 9.01 -1.76
N GLY A 221 6.36 9.92 -2.71
CA GLY A 221 7.49 10.86 -2.76
C GLY A 221 7.09 12.33 -2.70
N ASN A 222 5.80 12.64 -2.60
CA ASN A 222 5.30 14.01 -2.50
C ASN A 222 3.95 14.07 -1.78
N GLU A 223 3.56 15.28 -1.35
CA GLU A 223 2.34 15.51 -0.57
C GLU A 223 1.06 15.10 -1.29
N LEU A 224 1.00 15.14 -2.63
CA LEU A 224 -0.17 14.73 -3.41
C LEU A 224 -0.39 13.22 -3.29
N GLN A 225 0.69 12.46 -3.44
CA GLN A 225 0.68 11.01 -3.31
C GLN A 225 0.29 10.59 -1.88
N ASP A 226 0.91 11.21 -0.87
CA ASP A 226 0.64 10.91 0.53
C ASP A 226 -0.81 11.23 0.92
N GLU A 227 -1.35 12.40 0.50
CA GLU A 227 -2.75 12.77 0.78
C GLU A 227 -3.73 11.79 0.13
N ALA A 228 -3.51 11.42 -1.13
CA ALA A 228 -4.37 10.49 -1.84
C ALA A 228 -4.34 9.10 -1.20
N PHE A 229 -3.14 8.62 -0.84
CA PHE A 229 -2.92 7.34 -0.19
C PHE A 229 -3.59 7.25 1.18
N ASP A 230 -3.39 8.26 2.02
CA ASP A 230 -3.97 8.32 3.36
C ASP A 230 -5.50 8.39 3.32
N LYS A 231 -6.07 9.19 2.42
CA LYS A 231 -7.53 9.27 2.25
C LYS A 231 -8.14 7.95 1.83
N LEU A 232 -7.49 7.24 0.90
CA LEU A 232 -7.99 5.96 0.42
C LEU A 232 -8.06 4.92 1.55
N TYR A 233 -6.94 4.75 2.27
CA TYR A 233 -6.86 3.71 3.31
C TYR A 233 -7.62 4.08 4.59
N ALA A 234 -7.91 5.36 4.84
CA ALA A 234 -8.80 5.79 5.91
C ALA A 234 -10.25 5.28 5.76
N LEU A 235 -10.62 4.80 4.57
CA LEU A 235 -11.95 4.24 4.31
C LEU A 235 -12.07 2.75 4.63
N GLU A 236 -10.97 2.06 4.93
CA GLU A 236 -10.92 0.60 5.07
C GLU A 236 -12.03 0.05 5.96
N ASP A 237 -12.13 0.54 7.20
CA ASP A 237 -13.09 0.04 8.16
C ASP A 237 -14.55 0.23 7.70
N LYS A 238 -14.86 1.40 7.14
CA LYS A 238 -16.20 1.67 6.60
C LYS A 238 -16.55 0.78 5.41
N VAL A 239 -15.60 0.62 4.48
CA VAL A 239 -15.76 -0.27 3.31
C VAL A 239 -16.06 -1.69 3.75
N GLN A 240 -15.30 -2.21 4.72
CA GLN A 240 -15.51 -3.56 5.25
C GLN A 240 -16.88 -3.70 5.95
N GLN A 241 -17.31 -2.69 6.66
CA GLN A 241 -18.60 -2.69 7.36
C GLN A 241 -19.80 -2.53 6.43
N CYS A 242 -19.65 -1.93 5.26
CA CYS A 242 -20.71 -1.85 4.26
C CYS A 242 -21.17 -3.22 3.79
N ASN A 243 -20.31 -4.24 3.83
CA ASN A 243 -20.59 -5.60 3.34
C ASN A 243 -21.26 -5.58 1.94
N ASP A 244 -20.80 -4.70 1.07
CA ASP A 244 -21.29 -4.48 -0.29
C ASP A 244 -20.16 -4.77 -1.29
N LYS A 245 -20.36 -5.82 -2.09
CA LYS A 245 -19.34 -6.28 -3.04
C LYS A 245 -18.95 -5.21 -4.06
N LYS A 246 -19.87 -4.35 -4.48
CA LYS A 246 -19.58 -3.29 -5.44
C LYS A 246 -18.69 -2.22 -4.81
N ILE A 247 -18.97 -1.84 -3.57
CA ILE A 247 -18.14 -0.91 -2.81
C ILE A 247 -16.73 -1.51 -2.62
N GLU A 248 -16.64 -2.78 -2.27
CA GLU A 248 -15.36 -3.48 -2.12
C GLU A 248 -14.58 -3.55 -3.45
N ASP A 249 -15.24 -3.91 -4.55
CA ASP A 249 -14.60 -3.98 -5.86
C ASP A 249 -14.14 -2.59 -6.35
N ASP A 250 -14.97 -1.54 -6.18
CA ASP A 250 -14.59 -0.17 -6.51
C ASP A 250 -13.39 0.30 -5.66
N TRP A 251 -13.36 -0.03 -4.37
CA TRP A 251 -12.23 0.28 -3.49
C TRP A 251 -10.94 -0.43 -3.93
N HIS A 252 -11.02 -1.68 -4.39
CA HIS A 252 -9.88 -2.40 -4.94
C HIS A 252 -9.33 -1.72 -6.20
N TYR A 253 -10.19 -1.24 -7.12
CA TYR A 253 -9.74 -0.49 -8.30
C TYR A 253 -9.00 0.79 -7.91
N LEU A 254 -9.46 1.49 -6.87
CA LEU A 254 -8.80 2.71 -6.38
C LEU A 254 -7.45 2.45 -5.72
N GLN A 255 -7.15 1.23 -5.32
CA GLN A 255 -5.90 0.86 -4.65
C GLN A 255 -4.74 0.56 -5.60
N SER A 256 -4.95 0.49 -6.94
CA SER A 256 -3.85 0.22 -7.88
C SER A 256 -2.70 1.21 -7.68
N SER A 257 -1.47 0.71 -7.62
CA SER A 257 -0.26 1.51 -7.45
C SER A 257 -0.11 2.57 -8.54
N ASP A 258 -0.61 2.31 -9.76
CA ASP A 258 -0.55 3.23 -10.89
C ASP A 258 -1.16 4.59 -10.59
N HIS A 259 -2.25 4.66 -9.83
CA HIS A 259 -2.87 5.93 -9.48
C HIS A 259 -1.90 6.85 -8.73
N PHE A 260 -1.11 6.31 -7.82
CA PHE A 260 -0.10 7.07 -7.08
C PHE A 260 1.12 7.37 -7.96
N TYR A 261 1.54 6.41 -8.78
CA TYR A 261 2.62 6.60 -9.75
C TYR A 261 2.35 7.77 -10.70
N TYR A 262 1.11 7.94 -11.19
CA TYR A 262 0.72 9.06 -12.06
C TYR A 262 0.81 10.43 -11.39
N MET A 263 0.84 10.48 -10.06
CA MET A 263 1.03 11.72 -9.27
C MET A 263 2.50 12.01 -8.94
N CYS A 264 3.44 11.18 -9.42
CA CYS A 264 4.87 11.37 -9.19
C CYS A 264 5.37 12.66 -9.84
N THR A 265 6.13 13.46 -9.08
CA THR A 265 6.70 14.74 -9.54
C THR A 265 8.17 14.64 -9.95
N LYS A 266 8.76 13.45 -9.95
CA LYS A 266 10.14 13.19 -10.38
C LYS A 266 10.39 13.34 -11.87
N TRP A 267 9.41 13.63 -12.68
CA TRP A 267 9.46 13.66 -14.16
C TRP A 267 10.59 14.51 -14.73
N PHE A 268 11.04 15.51 -13.99
CA PHE A 268 12.10 16.39 -14.45
C PHE A 268 13.49 15.78 -14.30
N SER A 269 13.66 14.76 -13.47
CA SER A 269 14.93 14.07 -13.24
C SER A 269 15.07 12.75 -14.00
N ASP A 270 13.98 11.93 -14.04
CA ASP A 270 13.96 10.59 -14.63
C ASP A 270 13.13 10.49 -15.93
N GLY A 271 12.64 11.58 -16.41
CA GLY A 271 12.05 12.02 -17.67
C GLY A 271 11.10 11.10 -18.40
N ALA A 272 11.58 10.06 -19.04
CA ALA A 272 10.81 9.38 -20.08
C ALA A 272 9.88 8.28 -19.55
N VAL A 273 10.25 7.56 -18.50
CA VAL A 273 9.52 6.38 -18.01
C VAL A 273 8.19 6.79 -17.37
N HIS A 274 8.20 7.75 -16.45
CA HIS A 274 7.00 8.24 -15.80
C HIS A 274 6.01 8.89 -16.78
N HIS A 275 6.52 9.52 -17.85
CA HIS A 275 5.67 10.13 -18.87
C HIS A 275 5.03 9.11 -19.81
N TYR A 276 5.76 8.05 -20.12
CA TYR A 276 5.30 7.04 -21.08
C TYR A 276 4.03 6.32 -20.64
N PHE A 277 3.94 5.96 -19.36
CA PHE A 277 2.79 5.23 -18.81
C PHE A 277 1.68 6.13 -18.26
N ASN A 278 1.88 7.44 -18.17
CA ASN A 278 0.93 8.35 -17.56
C ASN A 278 -0.13 8.82 -18.57
N PRO A 279 -1.42 8.47 -18.39
CA PRO A 279 -2.49 8.94 -19.27
C PRO A 279 -2.82 10.43 -19.07
N TYR A 280 -2.32 11.06 -18.01
CA TYR A 280 -2.58 12.46 -17.66
C TYR A 280 -1.45 13.37 -18.16
N LYS A 281 -1.78 14.63 -18.42
CA LYS A 281 -0.81 15.62 -18.88
C LYS A 281 0.14 16.11 -17.79
N SER A 282 -0.22 15.91 -16.52
CA SER A 282 0.60 16.28 -15.38
C SER A 282 0.21 15.48 -14.13
N PRO A 283 1.12 15.39 -13.13
CA PRO A 283 0.81 14.80 -11.82
C PRO A 283 -0.36 15.49 -11.11
N TYR A 284 -0.50 16.80 -11.31
CA TYR A 284 -1.60 17.58 -10.72
C TYR A 284 -2.95 17.22 -11.32
N GLU A 285 -3.01 16.97 -12.64
CA GLU A 285 -4.22 16.50 -13.30
C GLU A 285 -4.60 15.10 -12.81
N ALA A 286 -3.62 14.20 -12.68
CA ALA A 286 -3.83 12.88 -12.10
C ALA A 286 -4.40 12.98 -10.68
N PHE A 287 -3.81 13.81 -9.83
CA PHE A 287 -4.28 14.04 -8.46
C PHE A 287 -5.71 14.57 -8.42
N ILE A 288 -6.02 15.62 -9.19
CA ILE A 288 -7.37 16.22 -9.21
C ILE A 288 -8.41 15.18 -9.63
N ASN A 289 -8.14 14.43 -10.69
CA ASN A 289 -9.07 13.40 -11.17
C ASN A 289 -9.27 12.30 -10.13
N TYR A 290 -8.19 11.79 -9.55
CA TYR A 290 -8.24 10.76 -8.52
C TYR A 290 -8.99 11.22 -7.29
N MET A 291 -8.75 12.46 -6.81
CA MET A 291 -9.41 13.03 -5.65
C MET A 291 -10.90 13.28 -5.89
N ASN A 292 -11.30 13.61 -7.12
CA ASN A 292 -12.73 13.71 -7.49
C ASN A 292 -13.41 12.34 -7.40
N VAL A 293 -12.76 11.28 -7.91
CA VAL A 293 -13.29 9.91 -7.84
C VAL A 293 -13.35 9.42 -6.39
N ILE A 294 -12.31 9.66 -5.58
CA ILE A 294 -12.35 9.32 -4.15
C ILE A 294 -13.47 10.07 -3.43
N SER A 295 -13.69 11.35 -3.73
CA SER A 295 -14.76 12.13 -3.09
C SER A 295 -16.14 11.56 -3.38
N ASP A 296 -16.40 11.16 -4.63
CA ASP A 296 -17.64 10.44 -4.99
C ASP A 296 -17.73 9.10 -4.26
N PHE A 297 -16.63 8.36 -4.22
CA PHE A 297 -16.57 7.07 -3.55
C PHE A 297 -16.86 7.18 -2.04
N ILE A 298 -16.30 8.20 -1.37
CA ILE A 298 -16.58 8.48 0.05
C ILE A 298 -18.09 8.68 0.27
N LEU A 299 -18.76 9.47 -0.56
CA LEU A 299 -20.21 9.70 -0.44
C LEU A 299 -21.00 8.39 -0.57
N ARG A 300 -20.62 7.53 -1.52
CA ARG A 300 -21.26 6.23 -1.72
C ARG A 300 -21.02 5.27 -0.55
N VAL A 301 -19.81 5.27 0.01
CA VAL A 301 -19.47 4.48 1.20
C VAL A 301 -20.28 4.96 2.39
N GLU A 302 -20.36 6.27 2.63
CA GLU A 302 -21.12 6.83 3.73
C GLU A 302 -22.63 6.55 3.62
N GLU A 303 -23.22 6.66 2.42
CA GLU A 303 -24.61 6.32 2.18
C GLU A 303 -24.89 4.84 2.52
N LYS A 304 -24.02 3.92 2.06
CA LYS A 304 -24.16 2.48 2.32
C LYS A 304 -23.94 2.13 3.78
N PHE A 305 -22.93 2.71 4.39
CA PHE A 305 -22.63 2.52 5.80
C PHE A 305 -23.80 2.94 6.68
N ASN A 306 -24.34 4.14 6.49
CA ASN A 306 -25.50 4.63 7.24
C ASN A 306 -26.75 3.77 7.01
N ALA A 307 -26.98 3.29 5.77
CA ALA A 307 -28.09 2.39 5.46
C ALA A 307 -27.95 1.02 6.17
N SER A 308 -26.73 0.50 6.31
CA SER A 308 -26.46 -0.76 7.02
C SER A 308 -26.68 -0.64 8.53
N GLU A 309 -26.32 0.48 9.13
CA GLU A 309 -26.60 0.75 10.56
C GLU A 309 -28.11 0.80 10.84
N ILE A 310 -28.90 1.42 9.95
CA ILE A 310 -30.36 1.49 10.10
C ILE A 310 -31.01 0.08 10.00
N THR A 311 -30.46 -0.81 9.17
CA THR A 311 -30.99 -2.18 8.98
C THR A 311 -30.53 -3.15 10.05
N SER A 312 -29.43 -2.90 10.72
CA SER A 312 -28.89 -3.74 11.81
C SER A 312 -29.54 -3.48 13.16
N GLN A 313 -30.36 -2.43 13.30
CA GLN A 313 -31.17 -2.25 14.48
C GLN A 313 -32.32 -3.29 14.50
N PRO A 314 -32.48 -4.12 15.55
CA PRO A 314 -33.55 -5.08 15.63
C PRO A 314 -34.90 -4.35 15.58
N LYS A 315 -35.81 -4.78 14.67
CA LYS A 315 -37.18 -4.27 14.61
C LYS A 315 -37.84 -4.44 15.98
N HIS A 316 -37.82 -3.41 16.79
CA HIS A 316 -38.57 -3.39 18.02
C HIS A 316 -40.07 -3.46 17.70
N LYS A 317 -40.70 -4.58 18.14
CA LYS A 317 -42.15 -4.66 18.31
C LYS A 317 -42.61 -3.48 19.15
N LYS A 318 -43.65 -2.78 18.68
CA LYS A 318 -44.36 -1.78 19.47
C LYS A 318 -44.82 -2.42 20.79
N GLU A 319 -44.10 -2.15 21.86
CA GLU A 319 -44.59 -2.28 23.22
C GLU A 319 -44.69 -0.90 23.85
N GLN A 320 -45.74 -0.74 24.63
CA GLN A 320 -46.13 0.51 25.27
C GLN A 320 -45.08 1.01 26.30
N PRO A 321 -45.08 2.29 26.65
CA PRO A 321 -43.98 2.88 27.39
C PRO A 321 -43.98 2.44 28.84
N GLN A 322 -42.91 1.75 29.24
CA GLN A 322 -42.48 1.68 30.64
C GLN A 322 -41.26 2.56 30.80
N GLU A 323 -41.37 3.52 31.68
CA GLU A 323 -40.27 4.41 32.13
C GLU A 323 -39.18 3.56 32.76
N SER A 324 -37.95 3.55 32.16
CA SER A 324 -36.74 3.21 32.86
C SER A 324 -35.49 3.79 32.15
N GLY A 325 -34.75 4.64 32.84
CA GLY A 325 -33.33 4.94 32.63
C GLY A 325 -32.91 5.52 31.28
N ARG A 326 -32.88 6.86 31.14
CA ARG A 326 -32.28 7.57 29.99
C ARG A 326 -30.79 7.19 29.86
N ARG A 327 -30.44 6.40 28.85
CA ARG A 327 -29.08 6.43 28.29
C ARG A 327 -28.88 7.80 27.65
N VAL A 328 -27.92 8.55 28.14
CA VAL A 328 -27.55 9.85 27.55
C VAL A 328 -26.86 9.56 26.21
N ALA A 329 -27.43 10.08 25.12
CA ALA A 329 -26.83 9.94 23.78
C ALA A 329 -25.43 10.60 23.79
N GLN A 330 -24.42 9.88 23.34
CA GLN A 330 -23.06 10.43 23.14
C GLN A 330 -23.10 11.47 21.99
N PRO A 331 -22.27 12.52 22.02
CA PRO A 331 -22.28 13.55 21.01
C PRO A 331 -21.49 13.12 19.77
N ASP A 332 -22.11 13.07 18.60
CA ASP A 332 -21.46 12.72 17.34
C ASP A 332 -20.71 13.90 16.71
N THR A 333 -21.13 15.10 17.02
CA THR A 333 -20.54 16.34 16.49
C THR A 333 -20.27 17.35 17.59
N PHE A 334 -19.39 18.32 17.31
CA PHE A 334 -19.12 19.42 18.23
C PHE A 334 -20.39 20.21 18.58
N GLN A 335 -21.36 20.26 17.69
CA GLN A 335 -22.68 20.87 17.89
C GLN A 335 -23.53 20.11 18.93
N ASP A 336 -23.34 18.82 19.05
CA ASP A 336 -24.08 17.97 20.00
C ASP A 336 -23.61 18.13 21.44
N LEU A 337 -22.48 18.80 21.68
CA LEU A 337 -22.02 19.14 23.03
C LEU A 337 -23.08 19.96 23.81
N LYS A 338 -24.01 20.64 23.12
CA LYS A 338 -25.16 21.26 23.77
C LYS A 338 -26.10 20.28 24.45
N LYS A 339 -26.10 19.01 24.07
CA LYS A 339 -26.93 17.94 24.66
C LYS A 339 -26.21 17.23 25.82
N VAL A 340 -24.87 17.36 25.91
CA VAL A 340 -24.06 16.71 26.96
C VAL A 340 -24.35 17.36 28.32
N PRO A 341 -24.52 16.56 29.41
CA PRO A 341 -24.74 17.08 30.75
C PRO A 341 -23.61 18.01 31.21
N LYS A 342 -23.97 19.14 31.83
CA LYS A 342 -23.00 20.13 32.33
C LYS A 342 -21.96 19.52 33.26
N LYS A 343 -22.33 18.48 34.03
CA LYS A 343 -21.40 17.79 34.93
C LYS A 343 -20.28 17.09 34.19
N VAL A 344 -20.60 16.40 33.06
CA VAL A 344 -19.64 15.73 32.20
C VAL A 344 -18.73 16.76 31.52
N LEU A 345 -19.30 17.80 30.92
CA LEU A 345 -18.53 18.88 30.30
C LEU A 345 -17.56 19.53 31.30
N LYS A 346 -17.97 19.73 32.55
CA LYS A 346 -17.12 20.32 33.57
C LYS A 346 -15.89 19.47 33.86
N GLU A 347 -16.03 18.15 33.97
CA GLU A 347 -14.90 17.27 34.29
C GLU A 347 -13.98 17.14 33.04
N VAL A 348 -14.54 16.96 31.86
CA VAL A 348 -13.77 16.85 30.61
C VAL A 348 -12.96 18.11 30.33
N LEU A 349 -13.61 19.29 30.34
CA LEU A 349 -12.95 20.56 30.02
C LEU A 349 -11.90 20.99 31.05
N LYS A 350 -11.98 20.47 32.28
CA LYS A 350 -10.98 20.71 33.34
C LYS A 350 -9.63 20.05 33.02
N GLY A 351 -9.62 18.93 32.28
CA GLY A 351 -8.43 18.18 31.90
C GLY A 351 -7.72 18.75 30.65
N LEU A 352 -8.33 19.69 29.95
CA LEU A 352 -7.81 20.18 28.66
C LEU A 352 -6.96 21.46 28.82
N SER A 353 -5.98 21.64 27.94
CA SER A 353 -5.11 22.81 27.93
C SER A 353 -5.89 24.09 27.56
N PRO A 354 -5.57 25.27 28.16
CA PRO A 354 -6.17 26.53 27.76
C PRO A 354 -6.01 26.87 26.28
N ALA A 355 -4.91 26.44 25.65
CA ALA A 355 -4.65 26.63 24.23
C ALA A 355 -5.61 25.79 23.37
N THR A 356 -5.80 24.50 23.69
CA THR A 356 -6.77 23.62 23.02
C THR A 356 -8.18 24.18 23.12
N LEU A 357 -8.60 24.65 24.29
CA LEU A 357 -9.90 25.26 24.51
C LEU A 357 -10.08 26.55 23.70
N ALA A 358 -9.04 27.39 23.61
CA ALA A 358 -9.07 28.63 22.81
C ALA A 358 -9.21 28.33 21.31
N MET A 359 -8.49 27.32 20.80
CA MET A 359 -8.58 26.89 19.40
C MET A 359 -9.95 26.29 19.07
N ALA A 360 -10.47 25.39 19.88
CA ALA A 360 -11.74 24.72 19.66
C ALA A 360 -12.92 25.71 19.68
N LEU A 361 -12.90 26.71 20.57
CA LEU A 361 -13.97 27.69 20.75
C LEU A 361 -13.86 28.89 19.78
N ALA A 362 -12.79 29.01 19.02
CA ALA A 362 -12.66 30.05 18.00
C ALA A 362 -13.71 29.89 16.92
N ASN A 363 -14.47 30.95 16.61
CA ASN A 363 -15.55 30.96 15.61
C ASN A 363 -16.61 29.87 15.85
N THR A 364 -16.92 29.60 17.11
CA THR A 364 -17.98 28.68 17.51
C THR A 364 -19.29 29.46 17.65
N ASP A 365 -20.41 28.79 17.38
CA ASP A 365 -21.76 29.31 17.61
C ASP A 365 -21.92 29.81 19.07
N ASN A 366 -22.61 30.94 19.25
CA ASN A 366 -22.75 31.57 20.56
C ASN A 366 -23.39 30.66 21.61
N GLU A 367 -24.36 29.83 21.21
CA GLU A 367 -25.05 28.93 22.16
C GLU A 367 -24.08 27.91 22.75
N ILE A 368 -23.24 27.29 21.91
CA ILE A 368 -22.24 26.32 22.33
C ILE A 368 -21.13 27.00 23.11
N TYR A 369 -20.66 28.15 22.63
CA TYR A 369 -19.64 28.93 23.31
C TYR A 369 -20.05 29.24 24.75
N GLU A 370 -21.19 29.85 24.95
CA GLU A 370 -21.70 30.20 26.28
C GLU A 370 -21.93 28.97 27.17
N ARG A 371 -22.45 27.88 26.57
CA ARG A 371 -22.65 26.63 27.29
C ARG A 371 -21.32 26.06 27.80
N LEU A 372 -20.28 25.95 26.98
CA LEU A 372 -18.99 25.41 27.38
C LEU A 372 -18.29 26.34 28.37
N VAL A 373 -18.27 27.64 28.11
CA VAL A 373 -17.67 28.63 29.01
C VAL A 373 -18.36 28.66 30.39
N SER A 374 -19.69 28.47 30.42
CA SER A 374 -20.43 28.40 31.70
C SER A 374 -20.08 27.19 32.57
N THR A 375 -19.46 26.16 32.02
CA THR A 375 -19.02 24.97 32.76
C THR A 375 -17.55 25.06 33.24
N MET A 376 -16.80 26.02 32.72
CA MET A 376 -15.39 26.20 33.03
C MET A 376 -15.21 27.07 34.30
N GLY A 377 -14.11 26.83 35.01
CA GLY A 377 -13.71 27.70 36.12
C GLY A 377 -13.21 29.07 35.66
N LYS A 378 -13.43 30.13 36.47
CA LYS A 378 -13.00 31.50 36.12
C LYS A 378 -11.53 31.61 35.74
N ARG A 379 -10.62 30.81 36.35
CA ARG A 379 -9.20 30.76 36.02
C ARG A 379 -8.95 30.16 34.64
N THR A 380 -9.64 29.07 34.28
CA THR A 380 -9.55 28.42 32.98
C THR A 380 -10.06 29.34 31.86
N VAL A 381 -11.19 30.03 32.10
CA VAL A 381 -11.73 31.00 31.13
C VAL A 381 -10.76 32.16 30.90
N LYS A 382 -10.14 32.68 31.94
CA LYS A 382 -9.12 33.74 31.84
C LYS A 382 -7.91 33.23 31.04
N ALA A 383 -7.35 32.09 31.40
CA ALA A 383 -6.20 31.49 30.72
C ALA A 383 -6.49 31.18 29.25
N MET A 384 -7.69 30.69 28.92
CA MET A 384 -8.14 30.47 27.52
C MET A 384 -8.19 31.78 26.74
N LYS A 385 -8.71 32.87 27.33
CA LYS A 385 -8.76 34.19 26.68
C LYS A 385 -7.38 34.79 26.45
N ASP A 386 -6.45 34.56 27.39
CA ASP A 386 -5.06 35.05 27.33
C ASP A 386 -4.22 34.23 26.28
N ASN A 387 -4.66 33.01 25.93
CA ASN A 387 -4.01 32.10 24.95
C ASN A 387 -4.70 32.11 23.60
N LYS A 388 -5.25 33.23 23.14
CA LYS A 388 -5.83 33.31 21.77
C LYS A 388 -4.74 33.09 20.71
N PRO A 389 -4.85 32.05 19.87
CA PRO A 389 -3.85 31.77 18.84
C PRO A 389 -3.87 32.86 17.76
N ILE A 390 -2.70 33.27 17.30
CA ILE A 390 -2.49 34.15 16.16
C ILE A 390 -2.37 33.24 14.93
N ASN A 391 -3.15 33.47 13.86
CA ASN A 391 -3.18 32.69 12.62
C ASN A 391 -3.74 31.24 12.76
N LEU A 392 -4.90 31.11 13.38
CA LEU A 392 -5.60 29.84 13.54
C LEU A 392 -6.18 29.32 12.22
N THR A 393 -5.73 28.14 11.74
CA THR A 393 -6.27 27.50 10.55
C THR A 393 -7.60 26.77 10.81
N ALA A 394 -8.33 26.40 9.74
CA ALA A 394 -9.54 25.59 9.87
C ALA A 394 -9.20 24.18 10.42
N THR A 395 -8.05 23.63 10.05
CA THR A 395 -7.54 22.35 10.51
C THR A 395 -7.26 22.37 12.01
N ASP A 396 -6.60 23.41 12.53
CA ASP A 396 -6.31 23.54 13.97
C ASP A 396 -7.60 23.55 14.79
N ARG A 397 -8.62 24.27 14.33
CA ARG A 397 -9.95 24.27 14.96
C ARG A 397 -10.60 22.90 14.96
N LYS A 398 -10.55 22.20 13.81
CA LYS A 398 -11.14 20.86 13.66
C LYS A 398 -10.47 19.89 14.63
N ASN A 399 -9.14 19.87 14.66
CA ASN A 399 -8.37 18.98 15.55
C ASN A 399 -8.65 19.29 17.03
N ALA A 400 -8.67 20.55 17.44
CA ALA A 400 -8.96 20.94 18.81
C ALA A 400 -10.40 20.56 19.23
N ARG A 401 -11.38 20.64 18.31
CA ARG A 401 -12.76 20.20 18.55
C ARG A 401 -12.86 18.69 18.68
N GLN A 402 -12.11 17.95 17.88
CA GLN A 402 -12.05 16.50 17.97
C GLN A 402 -11.50 16.05 19.33
N ILE A 403 -10.45 16.68 19.84
CA ILE A 403 -9.90 16.37 21.18
C ILE A 403 -10.97 16.53 22.27
N ILE A 404 -11.85 17.53 22.17
CA ILE A 404 -12.93 17.70 23.15
C ILE A 404 -13.96 16.57 23.02
N LEU A 405 -14.33 16.18 21.80
CA LEU A 405 -15.25 15.07 21.54
C LEU A 405 -14.69 13.76 22.09
N ASP A 406 -13.45 13.43 21.74
CA ASP A 406 -12.77 12.20 22.18
C ASP A 406 -12.72 12.13 23.71
N SER A 407 -12.41 13.25 24.38
CA SER A 407 -12.41 13.33 25.84
C SER A 407 -13.80 13.13 26.47
N VAL A 408 -14.87 13.51 25.77
CA VAL A 408 -16.25 13.23 26.21
C VAL A 408 -16.58 11.75 26.02
N PHE A 409 -16.15 11.13 24.92
CA PHE A 409 -16.28 9.69 24.68
C PHE A 409 -15.56 8.88 25.76
N ASP A 410 -14.28 9.18 26.02
CA ASP A 410 -13.47 8.53 27.05
C ASP A 410 -14.12 8.64 28.45
N TYR A 411 -14.74 9.79 28.75
CA TYR A 411 -15.45 9.96 30.01
C TYR A 411 -16.65 9.02 30.14
N TYR A 412 -17.43 8.85 29.05
CA TYR A 412 -18.57 7.93 29.06
C TYR A 412 -18.12 6.47 29.12
N ASP A 413 -17.08 6.09 28.40
CA ASP A 413 -16.53 4.73 28.40
C ASP A 413 -16.01 4.32 29.78
N MET A 414 -15.31 5.23 30.47
CA MET A 414 -14.80 4.98 31.81
C MET A 414 -15.89 4.95 32.91
N HIS A 415 -17.07 5.52 32.63
CA HIS A 415 -18.17 5.60 33.60
C HIS A 415 -19.41 4.80 33.20
N SER A 416 -19.32 4.05 32.09
CA SER A 416 -20.33 3.08 31.64
C SER A 416 -20.06 1.73 32.30
N VAL A 417 -20.54 1.58 33.56
CA VAL A 417 -20.64 0.31 34.29
C VAL A 417 -22.09 0.03 34.56
#